data_0e3af73880d5261b8fcd9787a0dfccc8
#
_entry.id   0e3af73880d5261b8fcd9787a0dfccc8
#
_cell.length_a   1.000
_cell.length_b   1.000
_cell.length_c   1.000
_cell.angle_alpha   90.00
_cell.angle_beta   90.00
_cell.angle_gamma   90.00
#
_symmetry.space_group_name_H-M   'P 1'
#
loop_
_entity.id
_entity.type
_entity.pdbx_description
1 polymer ?
#
loop_
_entity_poly.entity_id
_entity_poly.type
_entity_poly.pdbx_seq_one_letter_code
_entity_poly.pdbx_strand_id
1 'polypeptide(L)'
;MPHRIHSHQSPPQEINMTFKSAITVSLVEEARGGPFVYWEGLKDACEKSAALGFDAIEIFAPGPDAVDESELKGLLQEHGLVVAAVGTGAGMVKHGWSLTHADADHRAKARDFVKQMIDFGGKYNAPAIIGSMQGKWGGDISRDQALAFLREALDELGPYAAQYNVPLFYEPLNRYETNLLRTVDEGVEFCKTLSTDNIKLLADLFHMNIEEADLAAAIRAGKGYVGHIHFVDSNRQAAGMGHMNHEPIIQALKDIDYDGYLCAEAFALPDSDTAAKNTIEAYKRLTA
;
A
#
# COMPACT_ATOMS: atom_id res chain seq x y z
N MET A 1 41.52 -39.15 29.97
CA MET A 1 40.26 -38.40 30.19
C MET A 1 40.17 -37.32 29.12
N PRO A 2 39.22 -37.34 28.18
CA PRO A 2 39.10 -36.30 27.19
C PRO A 2 38.26 -35.14 27.72
N HIS A 3 38.78 -33.94 27.64
CA HIS A 3 38.07 -32.68 27.96
C HIS A 3 36.92 -32.44 26.96
N ARG A 4 35.66 -32.38 27.47
CA ARG A 4 34.52 -31.90 26.73
C ARG A 4 34.61 -30.37 26.66
N ILE A 5 34.76 -29.85 25.45
CA ILE A 5 34.59 -28.42 25.13
C ILE A 5 33.08 -28.20 24.98
N HIS A 6 32.47 -27.51 25.92
CA HIS A 6 31.11 -27.00 25.82
C HIS A 6 31.16 -25.73 24.95
N SER A 7 30.68 -25.83 23.70
CA SER A 7 30.41 -24.66 22.88
C SER A 7 29.17 -23.93 23.44
N HIS A 8 29.39 -22.81 24.10
CA HIS A 8 28.29 -21.86 24.39
C HIS A 8 27.83 -21.26 23.03
N GLN A 9 26.73 -21.75 22.51
CA GLN A 9 25.97 -21.02 21.50
C GLN A 9 25.26 -19.90 22.24
N SER A 10 25.60 -18.64 21.87
CA SER A 10 24.84 -17.47 22.29
C SER A 10 23.40 -17.62 21.78
N PRO A 11 22.38 -17.26 22.57
CA PRO A 11 21.01 -17.25 22.07
C PRO A 11 20.90 -16.34 20.85
N PRO A 12 20.04 -16.67 19.86
CA PRO A 12 19.81 -15.79 18.74
C PRO A 12 19.38 -14.41 19.26
N GLN A 13 20.02 -13.36 18.77
CA GLN A 13 19.57 -12.00 19.03
C GLN A 13 18.16 -11.89 18.46
N GLU A 14 17.17 -11.63 19.31
CA GLU A 14 15.85 -11.18 18.87
C GLU A 14 16.07 -9.87 18.08
N ILE A 15 15.94 -9.96 16.77
CA ILE A 15 15.86 -8.77 15.91
C ILE A 15 14.53 -8.13 16.26
N ASN A 16 14.58 -7.03 17.00
CA ASN A 16 13.40 -6.22 17.29
C ASN A 16 12.96 -5.57 15.97
N MET A 17 12.16 -6.29 15.19
CA MET A 17 11.55 -5.78 13.95
C MET A 17 10.46 -4.79 14.35
N THR A 18 10.65 -3.53 14.00
CA THR A 18 9.72 -2.47 14.33
C THR A 18 8.95 -2.09 13.07
N PHE A 19 7.73 -2.58 12.94
CA PHE A 19 6.79 -2.05 11.95
C PHE A 19 6.55 -0.56 12.20
N LYS A 20 6.14 0.16 11.17
CA LYS A 20 5.73 1.56 11.27
C LYS A 20 4.24 1.67 11.04
N SER A 21 3.60 2.60 11.71
CA SER A 21 2.17 2.86 11.57
C SER A 21 1.91 3.99 10.59
N ALA A 22 0.90 3.82 9.73
CA ALA A 22 0.45 4.88 8.82
C ALA A 22 -1.08 4.94 8.73
N ILE A 23 -1.59 6.05 8.22
CA ILE A 23 -3.03 6.28 8.08
C ILE A 23 -3.33 7.12 6.84
N THR A 24 -4.42 6.80 6.15
CA THR A 24 -4.79 7.44 4.89
C THR A 24 -5.49 8.78 5.10
N VAL A 25 -5.16 9.75 4.22
CA VAL A 25 -5.89 10.99 4.03
C VAL A 25 -6.27 11.15 2.57
N SER A 26 -7.56 11.40 2.29
CA SER A 26 -8.05 11.65 0.94
C SER A 26 -8.33 13.13 0.74
N LEU A 27 -7.82 13.66 -0.37
CA LEU A 27 -8.11 15.00 -0.90
C LEU A 27 -8.99 14.95 -2.16
N VAL A 28 -9.52 13.76 -2.50
CA VAL A 28 -10.33 13.50 -3.70
C VAL A 28 -11.80 13.49 -3.32
N GLU A 29 -12.51 14.58 -3.60
CA GLU A 29 -13.93 14.70 -3.24
C GLU A 29 -14.81 13.67 -3.96
N GLU A 30 -14.46 13.30 -5.19
CA GLU A 30 -15.17 12.28 -5.97
C GLU A 30 -15.06 10.87 -5.34
N ALA A 31 -14.10 10.66 -4.44
CA ALA A 31 -13.93 9.41 -3.69
C ALA A 31 -14.57 9.44 -2.30
N ARG A 32 -15.29 10.53 -1.93
CA ARG A 32 -15.87 10.71 -0.58
C ARG A 32 -16.77 9.54 -0.22
N GLY A 33 -16.55 9.01 0.99
CA GLY A 33 -17.18 7.77 1.46
C GLY A 33 -16.44 6.48 1.07
N GLY A 34 -15.31 6.61 0.36
CA GLY A 34 -14.36 5.51 0.14
C GLY A 34 -13.57 5.15 1.41
N PRO A 35 -12.65 4.19 1.33
CA PRO A 35 -11.95 3.64 2.48
C PRO A 35 -10.75 4.49 2.92
N PHE A 36 -10.98 5.76 3.15
CA PHE A 36 -9.96 6.67 3.68
C PHE A 36 -10.38 7.18 5.04
N VAL A 37 -9.43 7.27 5.97
CA VAL A 37 -9.76 7.62 7.36
C VAL A 37 -9.97 9.13 7.52
N TYR A 38 -9.08 9.95 6.96
CA TYR A 38 -9.18 11.41 7.06
C TYR A 38 -9.63 12.06 5.76
N TRP A 39 -10.48 13.11 5.88
CA TRP A 39 -11.13 13.79 4.75
C TRP A 39 -11.07 15.31 4.82
N GLU A 40 -10.59 15.88 5.94
CA GLU A 40 -10.65 17.31 6.21
C GLU A 40 -9.32 18.04 5.88
N GLY A 41 -8.50 17.41 5.01
CA GLY A 41 -7.25 17.98 4.51
C GLY A 41 -6.02 17.56 5.29
N LEU A 42 -4.86 17.97 4.77
CA LEU A 42 -3.56 17.52 5.27
C LEU A 42 -3.25 18.02 6.69
N LYS A 43 -3.65 19.26 7.01
CA LYS A 43 -3.42 19.83 8.33
C LYS A 43 -4.14 19.04 9.41
N ASP A 44 -5.46 18.82 9.27
CA ASP A 44 -6.26 18.03 10.21
C ASP A 44 -5.70 16.61 10.35
N ALA A 45 -5.37 15.97 9.22
CA ALA A 45 -4.80 14.62 9.21
C ALA A 45 -3.46 14.55 9.95
N CYS A 46 -2.54 15.51 9.72
CA CYS A 46 -1.24 15.52 10.38
C CYS A 46 -1.36 15.77 11.90
N GLU A 47 -2.16 16.75 12.30
CA GLU A 47 -2.40 17.07 13.72
C GLU A 47 -2.94 15.85 14.48
N LYS A 48 -3.97 15.20 13.94
CA LYS A 48 -4.64 14.05 14.55
C LYS A 48 -3.75 12.79 14.56
N SER A 49 -3.07 12.53 13.43
CA SER A 49 -2.17 11.38 13.34
C SER A 49 -1.02 11.47 14.33
N ALA A 50 -0.38 12.62 14.43
CA ALA A 50 0.70 12.85 15.40
C ALA A 50 0.21 12.74 16.84
N ALA A 51 -0.96 13.31 17.16
CA ALA A 51 -1.54 13.24 18.50
C ALA A 51 -1.83 11.80 18.96
N LEU A 52 -2.17 10.91 18.02
CA LEU A 52 -2.39 9.48 18.27
C LEU A 52 -1.10 8.66 18.28
N GLY A 53 0.00 9.22 17.75
CA GLY A 53 1.31 8.57 17.68
C GLY A 53 1.48 7.65 16.47
N PHE A 54 0.88 8.00 15.32
CA PHE A 54 1.25 7.42 14.04
C PHE A 54 2.62 7.91 13.59
N ASP A 55 3.32 7.10 12.80
CA ASP A 55 4.62 7.43 12.22
C ASP A 55 4.50 8.16 10.89
N ALA A 56 3.42 7.93 10.14
CA ALA A 56 3.27 8.42 8.78
C ALA A 56 1.80 8.64 8.38
N ILE A 57 1.63 9.43 7.30
CA ILE A 57 0.38 9.53 6.56
C ILE A 57 0.55 8.93 5.16
N GLU A 58 -0.53 8.40 4.59
CA GLU A 58 -0.62 8.02 3.19
C GLU A 58 -1.59 8.97 2.48
N ILE A 59 -1.17 9.52 1.33
CA ILE A 59 -1.88 10.62 0.68
C ILE A 59 -2.59 10.12 -0.58
N PHE A 60 -3.90 10.31 -0.64
CA PHE A 60 -4.71 10.12 -1.84
C PHE A 60 -5.12 11.49 -2.39
N ALA A 61 -4.38 11.99 -3.39
CA ALA A 61 -4.56 13.32 -3.97
C ALA A 61 -5.15 13.27 -5.38
N PRO A 62 -5.90 14.32 -5.80
CA PRO A 62 -6.44 14.43 -7.15
C PRO A 62 -5.36 14.50 -8.24
N GLY A 63 -4.17 14.91 -7.87
CA GLY A 63 -2.97 15.08 -8.68
C GLY A 63 -1.90 15.82 -7.87
N PRO A 64 -0.66 15.93 -8.36
CA PRO A 64 0.43 16.55 -7.62
C PRO A 64 0.18 18.04 -7.32
N ASP A 65 -0.48 18.75 -8.24
CA ASP A 65 -0.75 20.18 -8.10
C ASP A 65 -1.82 20.51 -7.04
N ALA A 66 -2.53 19.52 -6.52
CA ALA A 66 -3.53 19.71 -5.48
C ALA A 66 -2.92 19.81 -4.06
N VAL A 67 -1.62 19.62 -3.94
CA VAL A 67 -0.88 19.66 -2.67
C VAL A 67 0.16 20.77 -2.73
N ASP A 68 0.06 21.74 -1.82
CA ASP A 68 1.13 22.72 -1.63
C ASP A 68 2.33 22.03 -0.95
N GLU A 69 3.44 21.93 -1.67
CA GLU A 69 4.65 21.25 -1.19
C GLU A 69 5.28 21.91 0.03
N SER A 70 5.20 23.24 0.11
CA SER A 70 5.77 23.99 1.24
C SER A 70 4.94 23.76 2.50
N GLU A 71 3.61 23.78 2.37
CA GLU A 71 2.67 23.47 3.44
C GLU A 71 2.89 22.03 3.92
N LEU A 72 2.89 21.04 3.03
CA LEU A 72 3.08 19.64 3.41
C LEU A 72 4.42 19.42 4.12
N LYS A 73 5.52 19.98 3.61
CA LYS A 73 6.84 19.88 4.26
C LYS A 73 6.82 20.50 5.68
N GLY A 74 6.16 21.64 5.83
CA GLY A 74 6.01 22.30 7.14
C GLY A 74 5.22 21.42 8.12
N LEU A 75 4.08 20.87 7.70
CA LEU A 75 3.25 19.98 8.53
C LEU A 75 3.99 18.69 8.94
N LEU A 76 4.67 18.05 7.99
CA LEU A 76 5.44 16.83 8.28
C LEU A 76 6.54 17.11 9.30
N GLN A 77 7.26 18.23 9.17
CA GLN A 77 8.32 18.62 10.11
C GLN A 77 7.75 19.00 11.48
N GLU A 78 6.67 19.77 11.53
CA GLU A 78 6.02 20.22 12.76
C GLU A 78 5.52 19.04 13.61
N HIS A 79 4.95 18.04 12.93
CA HIS A 79 4.31 16.90 13.59
C HIS A 79 5.20 15.65 13.67
N GLY A 80 6.41 15.68 13.13
CA GLY A 80 7.33 14.54 13.15
C GLY A 80 6.85 13.34 12.31
N LEU A 81 6.05 13.60 11.27
CA LEU A 81 5.49 12.59 10.38
C LEU A 81 6.29 12.48 9.08
N VAL A 82 6.13 11.37 8.38
CA VAL A 82 6.60 11.19 6.99
C VAL A 82 5.43 10.76 6.09
N VAL A 83 5.66 10.72 4.78
CA VAL A 83 4.69 10.15 3.83
C VAL A 83 5.03 8.68 3.63
N ALA A 84 4.10 7.78 3.91
CA ALA A 84 4.29 6.33 3.73
C ALA A 84 4.18 5.91 2.27
N ALA A 85 3.19 6.43 1.57
CA ALA A 85 2.94 6.19 0.16
C ALA A 85 1.98 7.26 -0.41
N VAL A 86 1.83 7.28 -1.74
CA VAL A 86 0.86 8.15 -2.44
C VAL A 86 0.00 7.32 -3.39
N GLY A 87 -1.33 7.45 -3.26
CA GLY A 87 -2.29 6.73 -4.11
C GLY A 87 -2.43 7.36 -5.49
N THR A 88 -2.51 6.55 -6.55
CA THR A 88 -2.75 7.00 -7.93
C THR A 88 -4.21 6.86 -8.38
N GLY A 89 -5.08 6.25 -7.57
CA GLY A 89 -6.45 5.90 -7.93
C GLY A 89 -7.32 7.06 -8.41
N ALA A 90 -6.94 8.31 -8.10
CA ALA A 90 -7.62 9.50 -8.60
C ALA A 90 -7.67 9.57 -10.14
N GLY A 91 -6.67 9.03 -10.83
CA GLY A 91 -6.67 8.92 -12.28
C GLY A 91 -7.85 8.10 -12.81
N MET A 92 -8.22 7.02 -12.12
CA MET A 92 -9.41 6.23 -12.43
C MET A 92 -10.69 6.96 -12.00
N VAL A 93 -10.76 7.44 -10.75
CA VAL A 93 -11.98 8.02 -10.17
C VAL A 93 -12.43 9.27 -10.93
N LYS A 94 -11.48 10.16 -11.27
CA LYS A 94 -11.78 11.46 -11.90
C LYS A 94 -11.84 11.39 -13.42
N HIS A 95 -11.03 10.53 -14.04
CA HIS A 95 -10.81 10.56 -15.49
C HIS A 95 -11.10 9.22 -16.17
N GLY A 96 -11.37 8.17 -15.41
CA GLY A 96 -11.56 6.82 -15.93
C GLY A 96 -10.28 6.20 -16.52
N TRP A 97 -9.11 6.76 -16.25
CA TRP A 97 -7.85 6.27 -16.81
C TRP A 97 -7.43 4.93 -16.22
N SER A 98 -6.98 4.05 -17.10
CA SER A 98 -6.43 2.75 -16.71
C SER A 98 -5.28 2.32 -17.61
N LEU A 99 -4.36 1.53 -17.02
CA LEU A 99 -3.17 1.03 -17.70
C LEU A 99 -3.47 -0.08 -18.72
N THR A 100 -4.67 -0.65 -18.69
CA THR A 100 -5.07 -1.77 -19.56
C THR A 100 -6.21 -1.42 -20.51
N HIS A 101 -6.46 -0.13 -20.76
CA HIS A 101 -7.47 0.33 -21.69
C HIS A 101 -7.13 -0.07 -23.14
N ALA A 102 -8.15 -0.29 -24.01
CA ALA A 102 -7.96 -0.65 -25.43
C ALA A 102 -7.21 0.45 -26.19
N ASP A 103 -7.59 1.69 -25.97
CA ASP A 103 -7.00 2.87 -26.61
C ASP A 103 -5.59 3.14 -26.06
N ALA A 104 -4.60 3.23 -26.96
CA ALA A 104 -3.21 3.48 -26.62
C ALA A 104 -2.98 4.88 -26.03
N ASP A 105 -3.68 5.92 -26.54
CA ASP A 105 -3.56 7.28 -26.01
C ASP A 105 -4.12 7.38 -24.60
N HIS A 106 -5.17 6.62 -24.30
CA HIS A 106 -5.72 6.51 -22.97
C HIS A 106 -4.71 5.85 -22.01
N ARG A 107 -4.05 4.74 -22.40
CA ARG A 107 -2.99 4.12 -21.61
C ARG A 107 -1.80 5.06 -21.40
N ALA A 108 -1.43 5.85 -22.42
CA ALA A 108 -0.37 6.84 -22.29
C ALA A 108 -0.70 7.89 -21.22
N LYS A 109 -1.92 8.45 -21.23
CA LYS A 109 -2.39 9.40 -20.20
C LYS A 109 -2.37 8.77 -18.80
N ALA A 110 -2.76 7.49 -18.69
CA ALA A 110 -2.70 6.77 -17.42
C ALA A 110 -1.26 6.65 -16.90
N ARG A 111 -0.31 6.28 -17.77
CA ARG A 111 1.12 6.21 -17.40
C ARG A 111 1.68 7.58 -17.02
N ASP A 112 1.35 8.63 -17.78
CA ASP A 112 1.80 9.99 -17.49
C ASP A 112 1.30 10.49 -16.13
N PHE A 113 0.04 10.19 -15.78
CA PHE A 113 -0.50 10.52 -14.46
C PHE A 113 0.23 9.75 -13.35
N VAL A 114 0.47 8.45 -13.54
CA VAL A 114 1.24 7.66 -12.56
C VAL A 114 2.66 8.22 -12.40
N LYS A 115 3.34 8.64 -13.47
CA LYS A 115 4.66 9.30 -13.37
C LYS A 115 4.59 10.59 -12.56
N GLN A 116 3.58 11.43 -12.76
CA GLN A 116 3.38 12.65 -11.98
C GLN A 116 3.23 12.33 -10.48
N MET A 117 2.52 11.25 -10.15
CA MET A 117 2.37 10.82 -8.76
C MET A 117 3.66 10.19 -8.20
N ILE A 118 4.45 9.50 -9.03
CA ILE A 118 5.80 9.03 -8.66
C ILE A 118 6.71 10.23 -8.37
N ASP A 119 6.69 11.27 -9.21
CA ASP A 119 7.46 12.49 -9.00
C ASP A 119 7.04 13.22 -7.72
N PHE A 120 5.73 13.26 -7.43
CA PHE A 120 5.22 13.83 -6.20
C PHE A 120 5.68 13.03 -4.98
N GLY A 121 5.45 11.72 -4.95
CA GLY A 121 5.86 10.85 -3.84
C GLY A 121 7.39 10.83 -3.64
N GLY A 122 8.14 10.82 -4.74
CA GLY A 122 9.61 10.80 -4.74
C GLY A 122 10.25 11.98 -3.98
N LYS A 123 9.61 13.16 -3.96
CA LYS A 123 10.04 14.32 -3.17
C LYS A 123 10.03 14.07 -1.65
N TYR A 124 9.28 13.07 -1.21
CA TYR A 124 9.10 12.65 0.18
C TYR A 124 9.65 11.25 0.47
N ASN A 125 10.40 10.66 -0.47
CA ASN A 125 10.87 9.27 -0.43
C ASN A 125 9.69 8.27 -0.27
N ALA A 126 8.53 8.60 -0.81
CA ALA A 126 7.31 7.82 -0.72
C ALA A 126 7.01 7.12 -2.06
N PRO A 127 6.77 5.80 -2.06
CA PRO A 127 6.32 5.06 -3.23
C PRO A 127 4.94 5.51 -3.71
N ALA A 128 4.68 5.40 -5.02
CA ALA A 128 3.34 5.50 -5.56
C ALA A 128 2.66 4.12 -5.60
N ILE A 129 1.33 4.09 -5.50
CA ILE A 129 0.51 2.87 -5.46
C ILE A 129 -0.33 2.78 -6.73
N ILE A 130 -0.25 1.67 -7.45
CA ILE A 130 -1.16 1.30 -8.53
C ILE A 130 -2.18 0.29 -8.01
N GLY A 131 -3.37 0.78 -7.63
CA GLY A 131 -4.55 -0.02 -7.30
C GLY A 131 -5.55 -0.01 -8.47
N SER A 132 -6.62 0.78 -8.38
CA SER A 132 -7.70 0.83 -9.39
C SER A 132 -7.25 1.20 -10.80
N MET A 133 -6.15 1.95 -10.96
CA MET A 133 -5.60 2.31 -12.27
C MET A 133 -5.02 1.11 -13.05
N GLN A 134 -4.84 -0.06 -12.43
CA GLN A 134 -4.49 -1.28 -13.18
C GLN A 134 -5.52 -1.62 -14.27
N GLY A 135 -6.80 -1.32 -14.01
CA GLY A 135 -7.89 -1.57 -14.95
C GLY A 135 -8.42 -3.00 -14.91
N LYS A 136 -9.00 -3.43 -16.03
CA LYS A 136 -9.69 -4.72 -16.19
C LYS A 136 -9.53 -5.23 -17.63
N TRP A 137 -9.71 -6.53 -17.83
CA TRP A 137 -9.94 -7.08 -19.17
C TRP A 137 -11.44 -7.25 -19.43
N GLY A 138 -11.82 -7.28 -20.72
CA GLY A 138 -13.21 -7.45 -21.16
C GLY A 138 -13.50 -6.63 -22.42
N GLY A 139 -14.70 -6.78 -22.98
CA GLY A 139 -15.04 -6.20 -24.28
C GLY A 139 -14.10 -6.72 -25.37
N ASP A 140 -13.41 -5.82 -26.05
CA ASP A 140 -12.48 -6.15 -27.14
C ASP A 140 -11.06 -6.53 -26.64
N ILE A 141 -10.82 -6.56 -25.32
CA ILE A 141 -9.51 -6.88 -24.75
C ILE A 141 -9.56 -8.22 -24.03
N SER A 142 -8.75 -9.18 -24.49
CA SER A 142 -8.54 -10.43 -23.79
C SER A 142 -7.70 -10.24 -22.52
N ARG A 143 -7.74 -11.22 -21.61
CA ARG A 143 -6.90 -11.21 -20.40
C ARG A 143 -5.42 -11.10 -20.73
N ASP A 144 -4.96 -11.85 -21.74
CA ASP A 144 -3.55 -11.86 -22.14
C ASP A 144 -3.10 -10.50 -22.70
N GLN A 145 -3.96 -9.82 -23.46
CA GLN A 145 -3.69 -8.46 -23.94
C GLN A 145 -3.64 -7.46 -22.78
N ALA A 146 -4.58 -7.53 -21.83
CA ALA A 146 -4.56 -6.65 -20.65
C ALA A 146 -3.30 -6.87 -19.81
N LEU A 147 -2.89 -8.13 -19.60
CA LEU A 147 -1.64 -8.43 -18.89
C LEU A 147 -0.40 -7.97 -19.67
N ALA A 148 -0.42 -8.02 -21.01
CA ALA A 148 0.67 -7.46 -21.81
C ALA A 148 0.76 -5.93 -21.67
N PHE A 149 -0.37 -5.22 -21.68
CA PHE A 149 -0.40 -3.77 -21.44
C PHE A 149 0.05 -3.41 -20.04
N LEU A 150 -0.37 -4.17 -19.02
CA LEU A 150 0.07 -3.97 -17.65
C LEU A 150 1.58 -4.18 -17.52
N ARG A 151 2.14 -5.23 -18.16
CA ARG A 151 3.58 -5.48 -18.18
C ARG A 151 4.33 -4.31 -18.81
N GLU A 152 3.91 -3.85 -20.00
CA GLU A 152 4.51 -2.68 -20.66
C GLU A 152 4.53 -1.46 -19.73
N ALA A 153 3.42 -1.21 -19.03
CA ALA A 153 3.33 -0.09 -18.10
C ALA A 153 4.27 -0.24 -16.90
N LEU A 154 4.33 -1.41 -16.26
CA LEU A 154 5.17 -1.63 -15.08
C LEU A 154 6.67 -1.69 -15.44
N ASP A 155 7.03 -2.20 -16.62
CA ASP A 155 8.41 -2.19 -17.13
C ASP A 155 8.89 -0.76 -17.45
N GLU A 156 7.99 0.18 -17.73
CA GLU A 156 8.30 1.61 -17.88
C GLU A 156 8.32 2.33 -16.53
N LEU A 157 7.31 2.13 -15.69
CA LEU A 157 7.09 2.89 -14.46
C LEU A 157 8.00 2.45 -13.30
N GLY A 158 8.37 1.17 -13.23
CA GLY A 158 9.26 0.66 -12.18
C GLY A 158 10.64 1.32 -12.23
N PRO A 159 11.36 1.32 -13.36
CA PRO A 159 12.62 2.06 -13.50
C PRO A 159 12.45 3.57 -13.32
N TYR A 160 11.28 4.12 -13.68
CA TYR A 160 10.99 5.54 -13.45
C TYR A 160 10.92 5.86 -11.94
N ALA A 161 10.30 5.01 -11.14
CA ALA A 161 10.28 5.19 -9.68
C ALA A 161 11.67 5.00 -9.04
N ALA A 162 12.50 4.12 -9.60
CA ALA A 162 13.85 3.84 -9.09
C ALA A 162 14.77 5.08 -9.07
N GLN A 163 14.53 6.11 -9.91
CA GLN A 163 15.29 7.36 -9.86
C GLN A 163 15.17 8.10 -8.52
N TYR A 164 14.11 7.84 -7.75
CA TYR A 164 13.89 8.38 -6.40
C TYR A 164 14.32 7.41 -5.29
N ASN A 165 14.93 6.27 -5.63
CA ASN A 165 15.30 5.20 -4.70
C ASN A 165 14.09 4.62 -3.93
N VAL A 166 12.92 4.64 -4.54
CA VAL A 166 11.70 4.02 -4.01
C VAL A 166 11.15 2.98 -4.99
N PRO A 167 10.50 1.92 -4.50
CA PRO A 167 9.76 1.00 -5.37
C PRO A 167 8.49 1.66 -5.90
N LEU A 168 7.87 1.03 -6.89
CA LEU A 168 6.49 1.27 -7.26
C LEU A 168 5.64 0.15 -6.68
N PHE A 169 4.57 0.48 -5.97
CA PHE A 169 3.68 -0.53 -5.40
C PHE A 169 2.58 -0.91 -6.41
N TYR A 170 2.38 -2.20 -6.58
CA TYR A 170 1.25 -2.78 -7.29
C TYR A 170 0.35 -3.50 -6.30
N GLU A 171 -0.93 -3.19 -6.33
CA GLU A 171 -1.92 -3.74 -5.42
C GLU A 171 -2.82 -4.75 -6.14
N PRO A 172 -2.76 -6.04 -5.83
CA PRO A 172 -3.78 -7.00 -6.19
C PRO A 172 -5.12 -6.62 -5.53
N LEU A 173 -6.18 -6.49 -6.32
CA LEU A 173 -7.50 -6.13 -5.82
C LEU A 173 -8.45 -7.32 -5.86
N ASN A 174 -9.49 -7.30 -5.02
CA ASN A 174 -10.50 -8.34 -4.98
C ASN A 174 -11.31 -8.44 -6.30
N ARG A 175 -12.02 -9.55 -6.47
CA ARG A 175 -12.82 -9.91 -7.67
C ARG A 175 -13.92 -8.92 -8.04
N TYR A 176 -14.33 -8.06 -7.14
CA TYR A 176 -15.35 -7.04 -7.40
C TYR A 176 -14.74 -5.78 -8.01
N GLU A 177 -13.45 -5.55 -7.78
CA GLU A 177 -12.73 -4.35 -8.21
C GLU A 177 -11.83 -4.58 -9.42
N THR A 178 -11.25 -5.77 -9.58
CA THR A 178 -10.48 -6.15 -10.79
C THR A 178 -10.78 -7.59 -11.22
N ASN A 179 -10.35 -7.94 -12.44
CA ASN A 179 -10.31 -9.30 -12.93
C ASN A 179 -8.92 -9.68 -13.49
N LEU A 180 -7.88 -8.89 -13.12
CA LEU A 180 -6.49 -9.12 -13.52
C LEU A 180 -5.75 -10.01 -12.50
N LEU A 181 -5.08 -9.41 -11.53
CA LEU A 181 -4.31 -10.07 -10.48
C LEU A 181 -5.00 -9.80 -9.13
N ARG A 182 -5.33 -10.86 -8.40
CA ARG A 182 -6.20 -10.77 -7.23
C ARG A 182 -5.58 -11.30 -5.95
N THR A 183 -4.53 -12.13 -6.09
CA THR A 183 -3.83 -12.73 -4.94
C THR A 183 -2.37 -12.29 -4.92
N VAL A 184 -1.74 -12.40 -3.76
CA VAL A 184 -0.30 -12.17 -3.60
C VAL A 184 0.50 -13.08 -4.52
N ASP A 185 0.12 -14.35 -4.63
CA ASP A 185 0.81 -15.33 -5.49
C ASP A 185 0.71 -14.94 -6.97
N GLU A 186 -0.48 -14.56 -7.46
CA GLU A 186 -0.64 -14.03 -8.83
C GLU A 186 0.24 -12.79 -9.06
N GLY A 187 0.33 -11.88 -8.09
CA GLY A 187 1.18 -10.70 -8.12
C GLY A 187 2.66 -11.05 -8.18
N VAL A 188 3.13 -11.98 -7.35
CA VAL A 188 4.51 -12.47 -7.33
C VAL A 188 4.89 -13.11 -8.66
N GLU A 189 4.06 -14.03 -9.18
CA GLU A 189 4.31 -14.69 -10.46
C GLU A 189 4.34 -13.67 -11.61
N PHE A 190 3.50 -12.66 -11.56
CA PHE A 190 3.52 -11.59 -12.55
C PHE A 190 4.80 -10.73 -12.45
N CYS A 191 5.20 -10.33 -11.23
CA CYS A 191 6.43 -9.56 -11.01
C CYS A 191 7.68 -10.29 -11.54
N LYS A 192 7.75 -11.62 -11.43
CA LYS A 192 8.84 -12.43 -12.00
C LYS A 192 8.95 -12.35 -13.52
N THR A 193 7.90 -11.92 -14.21
CA THR A 193 7.89 -11.77 -15.68
C THR A 193 8.30 -10.38 -16.14
N LEU A 194 8.47 -9.41 -15.22
CA LEU A 194 8.87 -8.04 -15.53
C LEU A 194 10.37 -7.94 -15.82
N SER A 195 10.76 -6.93 -16.58
CA SER A 195 12.17 -6.60 -16.85
C SER A 195 12.81 -5.76 -15.73
N THR A 196 12.03 -5.39 -14.72
CA THR A 196 12.47 -4.60 -13.56
C THR A 196 12.16 -5.34 -12.27
N ASP A 197 13.00 -5.18 -11.25
CA ASP A 197 12.82 -5.67 -9.88
C ASP A 197 12.27 -4.60 -8.92
N ASN A 198 12.01 -3.37 -9.45
CA ASN A 198 11.57 -2.22 -8.67
C ASN A 198 10.04 -2.15 -8.48
N ILE A 199 9.32 -3.25 -8.72
CA ILE A 199 7.90 -3.40 -8.38
C ILE A 199 7.80 -4.24 -7.12
N LYS A 200 7.06 -3.72 -6.12
CA LYS A 200 6.68 -4.46 -4.92
C LYS A 200 5.17 -4.53 -4.80
N LEU A 201 4.68 -5.51 -4.06
CA LEU A 201 3.25 -5.69 -3.85
C LEU A 201 2.80 -4.91 -2.62
N LEU A 202 1.68 -4.24 -2.75
CA LEU A 202 0.87 -3.83 -1.63
C LEU A 202 -0.11 -4.96 -1.33
N ALA A 203 -0.09 -5.49 -0.11
CA ALA A 203 -1.02 -6.50 0.35
C ALA A 203 -2.09 -5.83 1.24
N ASP A 204 -3.26 -5.60 0.67
CA ASP A 204 -4.41 -5.07 1.40
C ASP A 204 -5.18 -6.22 2.05
N LEU A 205 -5.27 -6.21 3.38
CA LEU A 205 -5.89 -7.30 4.14
C LEU A 205 -7.39 -7.46 3.85
N PHE A 206 -8.10 -6.39 3.46
CA PHE A 206 -9.48 -6.49 3.03
C PHE A 206 -9.62 -7.24 1.70
N HIS A 207 -8.77 -6.91 0.70
CA HIS A 207 -8.78 -7.61 -0.57
C HIS A 207 -8.35 -9.07 -0.41
N MET A 208 -7.31 -9.31 0.37
CA MET A 208 -6.83 -10.64 0.69
C MET A 208 -7.88 -11.49 1.43
N ASN A 209 -8.66 -10.89 2.33
CA ASN A 209 -9.74 -11.61 3.04
C ASN A 209 -10.82 -12.16 2.10
N ILE A 210 -10.98 -11.58 0.91
CA ILE A 210 -11.95 -12.04 -0.11
C ILE A 210 -11.33 -13.11 -1.01
N GLU A 211 -10.04 -12.98 -1.33
CA GLU A 211 -9.39 -13.78 -2.40
C GLU A 211 -8.47 -14.88 -1.89
N GLU A 212 -7.82 -14.71 -0.73
CA GLU A 212 -6.85 -15.67 -0.21
C GLU A 212 -7.53 -16.75 0.65
N ALA A 213 -7.05 -17.97 0.53
CA ALA A 213 -7.50 -19.06 1.41
C ALA A 213 -6.88 -18.97 2.82
N ASP A 214 -5.66 -18.41 2.91
CA ASP A 214 -4.91 -18.17 4.14
C ASP A 214 -4.01 -16.95 3.94
N LEU A 215 -4.34 -15.86 4.64
CA LEU A 215 -3.65 -14.58 4.51
C LEU A 215 -2.19 -14.68 4.98
N ALA A 216 -1.95 -15.40 6.08
CA ALA A 216 -0.61 -15.53 6.63
C ALA A 216 0.29 -16.37 5.71
N ALA A 217 -0.24 -17.44 5.12
CA ALA A 217 0.48 -18.24 4.13
C ALA A 217 0.79 -17.43 2.87
N ALA A 218 -0.17 -16.63 2.36
CA ALA A 218 0.01 -15.76 1.21
C ALA A 218 1.10 -14.70 1.46
N ILE A 219 1.12 -14.06 2.63
CA ILE A 219 2.18 -13.11 3.02
C ILE A 219 3.54 -13.78 3.02
N ARG A 220 3.67 -15.00 3.61
CA ARG A 220 4.95 -15.74 3.61
C ARG A 220 5.42 -16.09 2.20
N ALA A 221 4.49 -16.49 1.32
CA ALA A 221 4.80 -16.74 -0.09
C ALA A 221 5.28 -15.48 -0.82
N GLY A 222 4.80 -14.30 -0.41
CA GLY A 222 5.21 -12.99 -0.92
C GLY A 222 6.56 -12.47 -0.42
N LYS A 223 7.36 -13.27 0.33
CA LYS A 223 8.68 -12.82 0.85
C LYS A 223 9.54 -12.20 -0.25
N GLY A 224 10.05 -11.00 0.02
CA GLY A 224 10.86 -10.21 -0.91
C GLY A 224 10.08 -9.41 -1.95
N TYR A 225 8.76 -9.66 -2.08
CA TYR A 225 7.86 -8.90 -2.95
C TYR A 225 6.92 -7.98 -2.19
N VAL A 226 6.41 -8.36 -1.01
CA VAL A 226 5.55 -7.52 -0.19
C VAL A 226 6.33 -6.31 0.30
N GLY A 227 5.87 -5.10 -0.05
CA GLY A 227 6.50 -3.82 0.28
C GLY A 227 5.61 -2.86 1.06
N HIS A 228 4.30 -3.10 1.09
CA HIS A 228 3.34 -2.28 1.83
C HIS A 228 2.14 -3.10 2.28
N ILE A 229 1.53 -2.73 3.41
CA ILE A 229 0.36 -3.41 3.97
C ILE A 229 -0.75 -2.39 4.24
N HIS A 230 -1.93 -2.62 3.65
CA HIS A 230 -3.14 -1.98 4.17
C HIS A 230 -3.68 -2.79 5.34
N PHE A 231 -3.48 -2.23 6.53
CA PHE A 231 -3.82 -2.82 7.82
C PHE A 231 -5.25 -2.46 8.20
N VAL A 232 -6.17 -3.28 7.76
CA VAL A 232 -7.61 -3.07 7.82
C VAL A 232 -8.31 -4.37 8.22
N ASP A 233 -9.57 -4.33 8.64
CA ASP A 233 -10.32 -5.53 9.00
C ASP A 233 -11.14 -6.08 7.81
N SER A 234 -11.73 -7.25 8.01
CA SER A 234 -12.52 -8.01 7.04
C SER A 234 -13.70 -7.25 6.42
N ASN A 235 -14.20 -6.24 7.09
CA ASN A 235 -15.30 -5.36 6.67
C ASN A 235 -14.82 -3.98 6.19
N ARG A 236 -13.50 -3.83 5.95
CA ARG A 236 -12.82 -2.60 5.58
C ARG A 236 -12.95 -1.47 6.61
N GLN A 237 -13.27 -1.80 7.86
CA GLN A 237 -13.18 -0.88 9.00
C GLN A 237 -11.79 -0.99 9.64
N ALA A 238 -11.52 -0.13 10.62
CA ALA A 238 -10.28 -0.17 11.38
C ALA A 238 -9.97 -1.58 11.92
N ALA A 239 -8.71 -1.97 11.93
CA ALA A 239 -8.29 -3.27 12.44
C ALA A 239 -8.81 -3.52 13.86
N GLY A 240 -9.41 -4.69 14.08
CA GLY A 240 -10.09 -5.07 15.33
C GLY A 240 -11.59 -4.75 15.37
N MET A 241 -12.14 -4.15 14.31
CA MET A 241 -13.58 -3.84 14.21
C MET A 241 -14.35 -4.81 13.29
N GLY A 242 -13.72 -5.84 12.80
CA GLY A 242 -14.29 -6.94 12.03
C GLY A 242 -14.07 -8.28 12.73
N HIS A 243 -13.87 -9.33 11.91
CA HIS A 243 -13.69 -10.70 12.43
C HIS A 243 -12.30 -11.28 12.07
N MET A 244 -11.41 -10.47 11.49
CA MET A 244 -10.09 -10.94 11.08
C MET A 244 -9.20 -11.22 12.29
N ASN A 245 -8.55 -12.39 12.31
CA ASN A 245 -7.49 -12.67 13.26
C ASN A 245 -6.15 -12.13 12.72
N HIS A 246 -5.68 -11.00 13.24
CA HIS A 246 -4.45 -10.36 12.79
C HIS A 246 -3.17 -11.00 13.37
N GLU A 247 -3.23 -11.78 14.45
CA GLU A 247 -2.02 -12.35 15.08
C GLU A 247 -1.19 -13.23 14.13
N PRO A 248 -1.78 -14.20 13.38
CA PRO A 248 -1.03 -14.98 12.39
C PRO A 248 -0.46 -14.14 11.25
N ILE A 249 -1.14 -13.02 10.89
CA ILE A 249 -0.72 -12.10 9.85
C ILE A 249 0.52 -11.33 10.31
N ILE A 250 0.50 -10.76 11.51
CA ILE A 250 1.66 -10.08 12.11
C ILE A 250 2.85 -11.05 12.25
N GLN A 251 2.59 -12.30 12.66
CA GLN A 251 3.66 -13.29 12.71
C GLN A 251 4.24 -13.58 11.30
N ALA A 252 3.38 -13.69 10.28
CA ALA A 252 3.85 -13.89 8.90
C ALA A 252 4.70 -12.71 8.39
N LEU A 253 4.36 -11.48 8.75
CA LEU A 253 5.17 -10.29 8.44
C LEU A 253 6.54 -10.34 9.13
N LYS A 254 6.60 -10.78 10.39
CA LYS A 254 7.86 -11.04 11.10
C LYS A 254 8.69 -12.14 10.39
N ASP A 255 8.06 -13.22 9.94
CA ASP A 255 8.72 -14.36 9.29
C ASP A 255 9.36 -13.99 7.93
N ILE A 256 8.84 -12.94 7.25
CA ILE A 256 9.39 -12.44 5.99
C ILE A 256 10.36 -11.27 6.16
N ASP A 257 10.66 -10.87 7.39
CA ASP A 257 11.51 -9.72 7.73
C ASP A 257 10.94 -8.38 7.19
N TYR A 258 9.61 -8.23 7.23
CA TYR A 258 8.95 -7.00 6.80
C TYR A 258 9.20 -5.85 7.79
N ASP A 259 9.66 -4.69 7.30
CA ASP A 259 10.00 -3.51 8.09
C ASP A 259 9.26 -2.22 7.64
N GLY A 260 8.23 -2.41 6.80
CA GLY A 260 7.45 -1.33 6.21
C GLY A 260 6.31 -0.82 7.10
N TYR A 261 5.34 -0.19 6.46
CA TYR A 261 4.19 0.41 7.12
C TYR A 261 3.01 -0.55 7.20
N LEU A 262 2.32 -0.52 8.34
CA LEU A 262 0.96 -1.01 8.52
C LEU A 262 0.04 0.22 8.41
N CYS A 263 -0.54 0.43 7.23
CA CYS A 263 -1.31 1.63 6.89
C CYS A 263 -2.81 1.38 6.96
N ALA A 264 -3.55 2.25 7.66
CA ALA A 264 -5.01 2.18 7.68
C ALA A 264 -5.62 2.78 6.41
N GLU A 265 -5.97 1.94 5.42
CA GLU A 265 -6.90 2.27 4.36
C GLU A 265 -8.28 1.72 4.72
N ALA A 266 -9.01 2.43 5.56
CA ALA A 266 -10.25 1.96 6.17
C ALA A 266 -11.38 3.00 6.05
N PHE A 267 -12.62 2.53 6.07
CA PHE A 267 -13.77 3.43 6.20
C PHE A 267 -13.69 4.21 7.51
N ALA A 268 -14.01 5.49 7.44
CA ALA A 268 -14.13 6.39 8.60
C ALA A 268 -15.40 6.09 9.43
N LEU A 269 -15.50 4.90 10.00
CA LEU A 269 -16.70 4.43 10.72
C LEU A 269 -16.39 4.12 12.19
N PRO A 270 -17.28 4.56 13.12
CA PRO A 270 -18.44 5.43 12.91
C PRO A 270 -18.06 6.86 12.52
N ASP A 271 -16.82 7.28 12.74
CA ASP A 271 -16.20 8.55 12.38
C ASP A 271 -14.69 8.40 12.25
N SER A 272 -14.00 9.41 11.68
CA SER A 272 -12.56 9.41 11.43
C SER A 272 -11.74 9.22 12.70
N ASP A 273 -12.08 9.93 13.76
CA ASP A 273 -11.31 9.92 15.02
C ASP A 273 -11.38 8.56 15.70
N THR A 274 -12.56 7.95 15.70
CA THR A 274 -12.77 6.59 16.24
C THR A 274 -12.04 5.55 15.40
N ALA A 275 -12.10 5.63 14.05
CA ALA A 275 -11.39 4.71 13.17
C ALA A 275 -9.86 4.81 13.35
N ALA A 276 -9.32 6.02 13.41
CA ALA A 276 -7.91 6.25 13.65
C ALA A 276 -7.45 5.72 15.01
N LYS A 277 -8.20 6.01 16.08
CA LYS A 277 -7.91 5.52 17.43
C LYS A 277 -7.90 4.00 17.50
N ASN A 278 -8.92 3.33 16.96
CA ASN A 278 -9.00 1.87 16.96
C ASN A 278 -7.84 1.24 16.18
N THR A 279 -7.45 1.83 15.04
CA THR A 279 -6.31 1.36 14.26
C THR A 279 -5.02 1.41 15.07
N ILE A 280 -4.68 2.56 15.67
CA ILE A 280 -3.42 2.70 16.39
C ILE A 280 -3.38 1.85 17.67
N GLU A 281 -4.53 1.64 18.34
CA GLU A 281 -4.63 0.75 19.49
C GLU A 281 -4.43 -0.71 19.08
N ALA A 282 -5.04 -1.16 17.96
CA ALA A 282 -4.82 -2.49 17.41
C ALA A 282 -3.36 -2.69 16.99
N TYR A 283 -2.77 -1.71 16.28
CA TYR A 283 -1.37 -1.71 15.92
C TYR A 283 -0.47 -1.91 17.14
N LYS A 284 -0.58 -1.05 18.15
CA LYS A 284 0.26 -1.12 19.37
C LYS A 284 0.11 -2.47 20.10
N ARG A 285 -1.11 -3.00 20.19
CA ARG A 285 -1.37 -4.29 20.84
C ARG A 285 -0.75 -5.48 20.10
N LEU A 286 -0.79 -5.46 18.76
CA LEU A 286 -0.39 -6.59 17.91
C LEU A 286 1.12 -6.59 17.61
N THR A 287 1.77 -5.44 17.68
CA THR A 287 3.19 -5.27 17.33
C THR A 287 4.11 -5.13 18.55
N ALA A 288 3.54 -5.11 19.75
CA ALA A 288 4.28 -5.03 21.01
C ALA A 288 5.18 -6.26 21.29
#